data_026d3897c7085bcfffb0dabbe5c44937
#
_entry.id   026d3897c7085bcfffb0dabbe5c44937
#
_cell.length_a   1.000
_cell.length_b   1.000
_cell.length_c   1.000
_cell.angle_alpha   90.00
_cell.angle_beta   90.00
_cell.angle_gamma   90.00
#
_symmetry.space_group_name_H-M   'P 1'
#
loop_
_entity.id
_entity.type
_entity.pdbx_description
1 polymer ?
#
loop_
_entity_poly.entity_id
_entity_poly.type
_entity_poly.pdbx_seq_one_letter_code
_entity_poly.pdbx_strand_id
1 'polypeptide(L)'
;DDPNYPGILMEDLFYAANRVKPESDLYAAYKLVKSFRDGMQKALWVAKGNPNKAKLIAALEKVATTPESIKAVQKKVGKYDWLIGKDGDAHRDTLMKLITPEALKTLVQFNNEAFGIKAVYKDALVAQK
;
A
#
# COMPACT_ATOMS: atom_id res chain seq x y z
N ASP A 1 7.54 9.52 -4.31
CA ASP A 1 8.81 9.44 -5.07
C ASP A 1 9.60 8.20 -4.64
N ASP A 2 10.19 7.49 -5.59
CA ASP A 2 11.15 6.44 -5.28
C ASP A 2 12.46 7.11 -4.85
N PRO A 3 12.99 6.83 -3.66
CA PRO A 3 14.22 7.48 -3.18
C PRO A 3 15.46 7.15 -4.05
N ASN A 4 15.38 6.12 -4.89
CA ASN A 4 16.45 5.78 -5.83
C ASN A 4 16.33 6.54 -7.16
N TYR A 5 15.17 7.10 -7.45
CA TYR A 5 14.87 7.82 -8.69
C TYR A 5 14.11 9.11 -8.37
N PRO A 6 14.75 10.07 -7.68
CA PRO A 6 14.09 11.32 -7.29
C PRO A 6 13.62 12.10 -8.51
N GLY A 7 12.41 12.62 -8.46
CA GLY A 7 11.81 13.42 -9.53
C GLY A 7 11.15 12.61 -10.65
N ILE A 8 11.18 11.28 -10.60
CA ILE A 8 10.44 10.42 -11.54
C ILE A 8 9.22 9.86 -10.82
N LEU A 9 8.05 10.30 -11.24
CA LEU A 9 6.79 9.74 -10.78
C LEU A 9 6.41 8.57 -11.69
N MET A 10 6.27 7.38 -11.12
CA MET A 10 5.84 6.19 -11.86
C MET A 10 4.45 6.38 -12.46
N GLU A 11 3.61 7.20 -11.84
CA GLU A 11 2.32 7.61 -12.37
C GLU A 11 2.45 8.33 -13.72
N ASP A 12 3.41 9.23 -13.85
CA ASP A 12 3.63 9.97 -15.09
C ASP A 12 4.10 9.04 -16.21
N LEU A 13 4.97 8.08 -15.88
CA LEU A 13 5.42 7.06 -16.84
C LEU A 13 4.29 6.13 -17.25
N PHE A 14 3.48 5.67 -16.30
CA PHE A 14 2.31 4.84 -16.58
C PHE A 14 1.32 5.56 -17.48
N TYR A 15 1.13 6.83 -17.22
CA TYR A 15 0.28 7.72 -17.98
C TYR A 15 0.75 7.90 -19.42
N ALA A 16 2.03 8.23 -19.59
CA ALA A 16 2.63 8.40 -20.90
C ALA A 16 2.60 7.09 -21.71
N ALA A 17 2.87 5.95 -21.06
CA ALA A 17 2.92 4.65 -21.73
C ALA A 17 1.53 4.12 -22.12
N ASN A 18 0.51 4.32 -21.29
CA ASN A 18 -0.81 3.71 -21.49
C ASN A 18 -1.88 4.69 -21.97
N ARG A 19 -1.56 5.98 -22.09
CA ARG A 19 -2.51 7.05 -22.44
C ARG A 19 -3.77 7.05 -21.55
N VAL A 20 -3.63 6.60 -20.32
CA VAL A 20 -4.72 6.52 -19.34
C VAL A 20 -4.86 7.86 -18.64
N LYS A 21 -6.07 8.39 -18.56
CA LYS A 21 -6.33 9.67 -17.88
C LYS A 21 -6.33 9.49 -16.36
N PRO A 22 -5.78 10.45 -15.57
CA PRO A 22 -5.71 10.35 -14.10
C PRO A 22 -7.07 10.20 -13.43
N GLU A 23 -8.11 10.75 -14.03
CA GLU A 23 -9.48 10.71 -13.53
C GLU A 23 -10.26 9.45 -13.93
N SER A 24 -9.62 8.53 -14.68
CA SER A 24 -10.29 7.30 -15.12
C SER A 24 -10.38 6.25 -14.00
N ASP A 25 -11.40 5.40 -14.07
CA ASP A 25 -11.56 4.26 -13.13
C ASP A 25 -10.40 3.28 -13.23
N LEU A 26 -9.83 3.11 -14.43
CA LEU A 26 -8.65 2.29 -14.62
C LEU A 26 -7.43 2.86 -13.87
N TYR A 27 -7.26 4.17 -13.88
CA TYR A 27 -6.20 4.81 -13.11
C TYR A 27 -6.46 4.71 -11.59
N ALA A 28 -7.71 4.84 -11.16
CA ALA A 28 -8.07 4.64 -9.75
C ALA A 28 -7.78 3.19 -9.29
N ALA A 29 -8.10 2.19 -10.10
CA ALA A 29 -7.77 0.79 -9.85
C ALA A 29 -6.25 0.55 -9.82
N TYR A 30 -5.49 1.15 -10.74
CA TYR A 30 -4.03 1.11 -10.74
C TYR A 30 -3.44 1.74 -9.46
N LYS A 31 -3.90 2.94 -9.09
CA LYS A 31 -3.47 3.61 -7.85
C LYS A 31 -3.74 2.77 -6.61
N LEU A 32 -4.90 2.13 -6.55
CA LEU A 32 -5.26 1.24 -5.46
C LEU A 32 -4.21 0.13 -5.30
N VAL A 33 -3.96 -0.63 -6.38
CA VAL A 33 -3.01 -1.75 -6.35
C VAL A 33 -1.59 -1.27 -6.04
N LYS A 34 -1.12 -0.23 -6.74
CA LYS A 34 0.22 0.32 -6.55
C LYS A 34 0.42 0.82 -5.12
N SER A 35 -0.50 1.62 -4.61
CA SER A 35 -0.37 2.21 -3.28
C SER A 35 -0.39 1.16 -2.16
N PHE A 36 -1.23 0.13 -2.29
CA PHE A 36 -1.22 -0.98 -1.33
C PHE A 36 0.06 -1.81 -1.44
N ARG A 37 0.51 -2.09 -2.66
CA ARG A 37 1.79 -2.77 -2.86
C ARG A 37 2.94 -2.00 -2.23
N ASP A 38 3.08 -0.73 -2.56
CA ASP A 38 4.22 0.08 -2.14
C ASP A 38 4.14 0.43 -0.64
N GLY A 39 2.95 0.75 -0.15
CA GLY A 39 2.74 1.18 1.24
C GLY A 39 2.64 0.05 2.27
N MET A 40 2.27 -1.18 1.83
CA MET A 40 2.02 -2.28 2.76
C MET A 40 2.83 -3.54 2.49
N GLN A 41 3.71 -3.54 1.51
CA GLN A 41 4.51 -4.70 1.12
C GLN A 41 5.38 -5.25 2.28
N LYS A 42 5.81 -4.39 3.18
CA LYS A 42 6.66 -4.74 4.33
C LYS A 42 5.99 -4.37 5.66
N ALA A 43 4.67 -4.48 5.71
CA ALA A 43 3.90 -4.16 6.91
C ALA A 43 3.84 -5.34 7.88
N LEU A 44 3.99 -5.03 9.17
CA LEU A 44 3.70 -5.96 10.25
C LEU A 44 2.28 -5.70 10.77
N TRP A 45 1.44 -6.70 10.64
CA TRP A 45 0.05 -6.62 11.03
C TRP A 45 -0.18 -7.24 12.40
N VAL A 46 -0.95 -6.57 13.22
CA VAL A 46 -1.33 -7.04 14.55
C VAL A 46 -2.86 -7.02 14.65
N ALA A 47 -3.42 -8.12 15.13
CA ALA A 47 -4.87 -8.22 15.32
C ALA A 47 -5.38 -7.11 16.25
N LYS A 48 -6.59 -6.60 15.95
CA LYS A 48 -7.26 -5.63 16.82
C LYS A 48 -7.41 -6.19 18.23
N GLY A 49 -7.02 -5.40 19.24
CA GLY A 49 -7.08 -5.82 20.64
C GLY A 49 -5.94 -6.73 21.13
N ASN A 50 -4.93 -6.97 20.29
CA ASN A 50 -3.78 -7.78 20.73
C ASN A 50 -3.07 -7.13 21.92
N PRO A 51 -2.93 -7.83 23.07
CA PRO A 51 -2.35 -7.28 24.30
C PRO A 51 -0.87 -6.94 24.16
N ASN A 52 -0.18 -7.49 23.16
CA ASN A 52 1.23 -7.24 22.93
C ASN A 52 1.49 -6.09 21.94
N LYS A 53 0.44 -5.40 21.41
CA LYS A 53 0.62 -4.31 20.44
C LYS A 53 1.61 -3.25 20.91
N ALA A 54 1.48 -2.80 22.16
CA ALA A 54 2.38 -1.79 22.73
C ALA A 54 3.84 -2.26 22.83
N LYS A 55 4.06 -3.51 23.21
CA LYS A 55 5.40 -4.11 23.29
C LYS A 55 6.04 -4.24 21.93
N LEU A 56 5.25 -4.61 20.91
CA LEU A 56 5.72 -4.71 19.52
C LEU A 56 6.08 -3.33 18.96
N ILE A 57 5.27 -2.31 19.20
CA ILE A 57 5.57 -0.93 18.82
C ILE A 57 6.89 -0.49 19.43
N ALA A 58 7.07 -0.62 20.74
CA ALA A 58 8.31 -0.25 21.43
C ALA A 58 9.54 -1.01 20.90
N ALA A 59 9.39 -2.29 20.57
CA ALA A 59 10.46 -3.08 19.97
C ALA A 59 10.82 -2.57 18.55
N LEU A 60 9.84 -2.23 17.73
CA LEU A 60 10.06 -1.66 16.40
C LEU A 60 10.70 -0.27 16.45
N GLU A 61 10.25 0.58 17.38
CA GLU A 61 10.86 1.90 17.60
C GLU A 61 12.34 1.76 17.98
N LYS A 62 12.67 0.80 18.84
CA LYS A 62 14.07 0.50 19.18
C LYS A 62 14.87 0.07 17.95
N VAL A 63 14.33 -0.80 17.09
CA VAL A 63 14.98 -1.23 15.85
C VAL A 63 15.16 -0.06 14.90
N ALA A 64 14.16 0.81 14.76
CA ALA A 64 14.15 1.96 13.86
C ALA A 64 15.08 3.10 14.31
N THR A 65 15.52 3.11 15.57
CA THR A 65 16.39 4.16 16.13
C THR A 65 17.82 3.67 16.45
N THR A 66 18.07 2.36 16.43
CA THR A 66 19.39 1.79 16.72
C THR A 66 20.24 1.76 15.43
N PRO A 67 21.42 2.42 15.37
CA PRO A 67 22.21 2.53 14.14
C PRO A 67 22.59 1.19 13.50
N GLU A 68 22.95 0.19 14.30
CA GLU A 68 23.30 -1.15 13.82
C GLU A 68 22.11 -1.85 13.19
N SER A 69 20.93 -1.72 13.83
CA SER A 69 19.67 -2.28 13.32
C SER A 69 19.24 -1.62 12.01
N ILE A 70 19.34 -0.29 11.94
CA ILE A 70 19.04 0.48 10.72
C ILE A 70 19.94 0.00 9.59
N LYS A 71 21.25 -0.09 9.81
CA LYS A 71 22.20 -0.56 8.81
C LYS A 71 21.91 -1.99 8.35
N ALA A 72 21.60 -2.87 9.28
CA ALA A 72 21.28 -4.28 8.97
C ALA A 72 19.99 -4.40 8.14
N VAL A 73 18.96 -3.63 8.48
CA VAL A 73 17.68 -3.61 7.74
C VAL A 73 17.89 -3.00 6.36
N GLN A 74 18.56 -1.85 6.25
CA GLN A 74 18.83 -1.19 4.97
C GLN A 74 19.60 -2.09 4.00
N LYS A 75 20.53 -2.89 4.51
CA LYS A 75 21.27 -3.86 3.69
C LYS A 75 20.38 -4.94 3.08
N LYS A 76 19.31 -5.34 3.78
CA LYS A 76 18.41 -6.42 3.34
C LYS A 76 17.24 -5.96 2.50
N VAL A 77 16.66 -4.82 2.85
CA VAL A 77 15.37 -4.39 2.28
C VAL A 77 15.43 -3.01 1.62
N GLY A 78 16.58 -2.31 1.67
CA GLY A 78 16.74 -0.96 1.15
C GLY A 78 16.42 0.12 2.18
N LYS A 79 16.47 1.38 1.74
CA LYS A 79 16.14 2.54 2.56
C LYS A 79 14.64 2.80 2.48
N TYR A 80 13.98 2.74 3.63
CA TYR A 80 12.55 3.02 3.76
C TYR A 80 12.31 3.82 5.03
N ASP A 81 11.27 4.65 5.01
CA ASP A 81 10.78 5.34 6.18
C ASP A 81 10.02 4.37 7.08
N TRP A 82 10.23 4.49 8.37
CA TRP A 82 9.55 3.67 9.37
C TRP A 82 8.28 4.38 9.83
N LEU A 83 7.13 3.80 9.49
CA LEU A 83 5.84 4.27 9.94
C LEU A 83 5.35 3.35 11.07
N ILE A 84 5.55 3.77 12.32
CA ILE A 84 5.31 2.93 13.50
C ILE A 84 4.15 3.50 14.32
N GLY A 85 3.34 2.64 14.90
CA GLY A 85 2.24 3.03 15.79
C GLY A 85 1.23 3.94 15.09
N LYS A 86 1.06 5.16 15.57
CA LYS A 86 0.10 6.12 15.03
C LYS A 86 0.36 6.51 13.58
N ASP A 87 1.63 6.62 13.19
CA ASP A 87 2.00 6.99 11.82
C ASP A 87 1.65 5.85 10.86
N GLY A 88 1.90 4.60 11.27
CA GLY A 88 1.47 3.42 10.51
C GLY A 88 -0.05 3.32 10.40
N ASP A 89 -0.78 3.58 11.49
CA ASP A 89 -2.24 3.60 11.48
C ASP A 89 -2.78 4.71 10.56
N ALA A 90 -2.22 5.92 10.60
CA ALA A 90 -2.61 7.04 9.74
C ALA A 90 -2.32 6.73 8.25
N HIS A 91 -1.18 6.11 7.95
CA HIS A 91 -0.84 5.69 6.60
C HIS A 91 -1.82 4.64 6.07
N ARG A 92 -2.12 3.60 6.88
CA ARG A 92 -3.16 2.62 6.54
C ARG A 92 -4.49 3.29 6.23
N ASP A 93 -4.94 4.22 7.07
CA ASP A 93 -6.23 4.90 6.89
C ASP A 93 -6.26 5.74 5.61
N THR A 94 -5.11 6.30 5.21
CA THR A 94 -4.98 6.99 3.91
C THR A 94 -5.12 6.01 2.75
N LEU A 95 -4.48 4.84 2.83
CA LEU A 95 -4.59 3.83 1.78
C LEU A 95 -6.01 3.24 1.69
N MET A 96 -6.67 3.05 2.83
CA MET A 96 -8.05 2.55 2.85
C MET A 96 -9.05 3.45 2.11
N LYS A 97 -8.78 4.76 2.02
CA LYS A 97 -9.61 5.71 1.24
C LYS A 97 -9.54 5.48 -0.28
N LEU A 98 -8.52 4.78 -0.77
CA LEU A 98 -8.41 4.41 -2.18
C LEU A 98 -9.31 3.24 -2.56
N ILE A 99 -9.84 2.52 -1.59
CA ILE A 99 -10.78 1.43 -1.79
C ILE A 99 -12.17 2.02 -2.05
N THR A 100 -12.43 2.34 -3.31
CA THR A 100 -13.77 2.77 -3.75
C THR A 100 -14.48 1.63 -4.48
N PRO A 101 -15.83 1.64 -4.53
CA PRO A 101 -16.59 0.65 -5.30
C PRO A 101 -16.17 0.59 -6.76
N GLU A 102 -15.92 1.75 -7.38
CA GLU A 102 -15.53 1.91 -8.77
C GLU A 102 -14.14 1.29 -9.02
N ALA A 103 -13.15 1.64 -8.18
CA ALA A 103 -11.80 1.10 -8.28
C ALA A 103 -11.78 -0.44 -8.11
N LEU A 104 -12.54 -0.97 -7.14
CA LEU A 104 -12.66 -2.42 -6.94
C LEU A 104 -13.36 -3.11 -8.11
N LYS A 105 -14.45 -2.56 -8.61
CA LYS A 105 -15.17 -3.11 -9.77
C LYS A 105 -14.27 -3.17 -10.99
N THR A 106 -13.59 -2.09 -11.29
CA THR A 106 -12.64 -2.01 -12.42
C THR A 106 -11.49 -3.00 -12.25
N LEU A 107 -10.95 -3.14 -11.04
CA LEU A 107 -9.89 -4.12 -10.76
C LEU A 107 -10.36 -5.56 -10.97
N VAL A 108 -11.56 -5.90 -10.51
CA VAL A 108 -12.16 -7.23 -10.71
C VAL A 108 -12.39 -7.50 -12.18
N GLN A 109 -12.95 -6.54 -12.91
CA GLN A 109 -13.16 -6.65 -14.35
C GLN A 109 -11.84 -6.86 -15.09
N PHE A 110 -10.84 -6.04 -14.81
CA PHE A 110 -9.51 -6.17 -15.40
C PHE A 110 -8.89 -7.55 -15.15
N ASN A 111 -8.96 -8.05 -13.91
CA ASN A 111 -8.43 -9.37 -13.57
C ASN A 111 -9.14 -10.49 -14.32
N ASN A 112 -10.47 -10.40 -14.48
CA ASN A 112 -11.25 -11.38 -15.21
C ASN A 112 -10.89 -11.37 -16.71
N GLU A 113 -10.76 -10.21 -17.32
CA GLU A 113 -10.46 -10.04 -18.74
C GLU A 113 -9.00 -10.38 -19.07
N ALA A 114 -8.05 -9.89 -18.28
CA ALA A 114 -6.62 -10.03 -18.56
C ALA A 114 -6.06 -11.41 -18.15
N PHE A 115 -6.58 -12.01 -17.09
CA PHE A 115 -6.02 -13.23 -16.51
C PHE A 115 -7.00 -14.39 -16.43
N GLY A 116 -8.24 -14.23 -16.89
CA GLY A 116 -9.27 -15.28 -16.81
C GLY A 116 -9.67 -15.66 -15.37
N ILE A 117 -9.41 -14.78 -14.41
CA ILE A 117 -9.74 -14.99 -13.00
C ILE A 117 -11.24 -14.78 -12.83
N LYS A 118 -11.96 -15.81 -12.32
CA LYS A 118 -13.39 -15.71 -12.04
C LYS A 118 -13.67 -15.01 -10.70
N ALA A 119 -13.12 -13.80 -10.51
CA ALA A 119 -13.40 -12.99 -9.35
C ALA A 119 -14.79 -12.35 -9.46
N VAL A 120 -15.46 -12.23 -8.33
CA VAL A 120 -16.78 -11.58 -8.24
C VAL A 120 -16.67 -10.39 -7.31
N TYR A 121 -17.03 -9.23 -7.80
CA TYR A 121 -17.21 -8.06 -6.96
C TYR A 121 -18.50 -8.25 -6.13
N LYS A 122 -18.36 -8.19 -4.82
CA LYS A 122 -19.49 -8.21 -3.89
C LYS A 122 -19.56 -6.84 -3.21
N ASP A 123 -20.65 -6.14 -3.42
CA ASP A 123 -20.90 -4.82 -2.80
C ASP A 123 -20.80 -4.86 -1.27
N ALA A 124 -21.08 -6.03 -0.67
CA ALA A 124 -20.95 -6.27 0.77
C ALA A 124 -19.54 -6.09 1.32
N LEU A 125 -18.48 -6.17 0.50
CA LEU A 125 -17.11 -5.91 0.94
C LEU A 125 -16.85 -4.43 1.21
N VAL A 126 -17.67 -3.53 0.68
CA VAL A 126 -17.55 -2.09 0.84
C VAL A 126 -18.43 -1.57 1.98
N ALA A 127 -19.44 -2.32 2.37
CA ALA A 127 -20.42 -1.96 3.40
C ALA A 127 -19.95 -2.24 4.85
N GLN A 128 -18.78 -2.83 5.05
CA GLN A 128 -18.21 -3.04 6.39
C GLN A 128 -17.43 -1.79 6.82
N LYS A 129 -18.18 -0.73 7.11
CA LYS A 129 -17.69 0.42 7.88
C LYS A 129 -17.91 0.20 9.36
#